data_5584555f42cb9e7f5960f3b5b4c208f9
#
_entry.id   5584555f42cb9e7f5960f3b5b4c208f9
#
_cell.length_a   1.000
_cell.length_b   1.000
_cell.length_c   1.000
_cell.angle_alpha   90.00
_cell.angle_beta   90.00
_cell.angle_gamma   90.00
#
_symmetry.space_group_name_H-M   'P 1'
#
loop_
_entity.id
_entity.type
_entity.pdbx_description
1 polymer ?
#
loop_
_entity_poly.entity_id
_entity_poly.type
_entity_poly.pdbx_seq_one_letter_code
_entity_poly.pdbx_strand_id
1 'polypeptide(L)'
;LIAKLGEIAPFVLQFAAPVWKVLSEKRKSGSRILFEGAQGSLLDIDFGTYPFVTSSNVIAGQAATGSGLGPGAIDFVLGIVKAYTTRVGEGPFPTELDDPDGQRLGERGHEFGVVTGRKRRCGWFDAALVRQTCATSGMNGIALTKLDVLDGFETLKICVGYQLDGEELSYL
;
A
#
# COMPACT_ATOMS: atom_id res chain seq x y z
N LEU A 1 4.00 8.64 33.19
CA LEU A 1 4.43 8.62 31.79
C LEU A 1 5.73 9.41 31.60
N ILE A 2 5.80 10.71 32.01
CA ILE A 2 7.00 11.58 31.82
C ILE A 2 8.25 10.96 32.45
N ALA A 3 8.20 10.46 33.69
CA ALA A 3 9.33 9.81 34.35
C ALA A 3 9.87 8.62 33.51
N LYS A 4 8.97 7.73 33.05
CA LYS A 4 9.36 6.59 32.19
C LYS A 4 9.98 7.04 30.87
N LEU A 5 9.46 8.11 30.25
CA LEU A 5 10.06 8.68 29.03
C LEU A 5 11.45 9.25 29.32
N GLY A 6 11.63 9.91 30.46
CA GLY A 6 12.94 10.41 30.90
C GLY A 6 13.98 9.31 31.09
N GLU A 7 13.59 8.15 31.61
CA GLU A 7 14.47 6.98 31.79
C GLU A 7 14.99 6.40 30.46
N ILE A 8 14.13 6.36 29.42
CA ILE A 8 14.49 5.79 28.10
C ILE A 8 15.09 6.83 27.14
N ALA A 9 14.88 8.13 27.39
CA ALA A 9 15.34 9.19 26.50
C ALA A 9 16.85 9.12 26.19
N PRO A 10 17.78 8.90 27.15
CA PRO A 10 19.21 8.82 26.84
C PRO A 10 19.54 7.69 25.85
N PHE A 11 18.82 6.57 25.92
CA PHE A 11 18.98 5.46 24.98
C PHE A 11 18.46 5.81 23.59
N VAL A 12 17.30 6.48 23.48
CA VAL A 12 16.72 6.86 22.20
C VAL A 12 17.51 7.98 21.54
N LEU A 13 17.93 8.98 22.29
CA LEU A 13 18.61 10.17 21.78
C LEU A 13 19.95 9.86 21.10
N GLN A 14 20.63 8.78 21.45
CA GLN A 14 21.84 8.37 20.73
C GLN A 14 21.61 8.05 19.26
N PHE A 15 20.37 7.75 18.86
CA PHE A 15 19.98 7.48 17.47
C PHE A 15 19.39 8.71 16.78
N ALA A 16 19.24 9.84 17.48
CA ALA A 16 18.69 11.05 16.91
C ALA A 16 19.67 11.68 15.92
N ALA A 17 19.18 11.94 14.70
CA ALA A 17 19.96 12.61 13.68
C ALA A 17 19.04 13.43 12.77
N PRO A 18 19.51 14.52 12.14
CA PRO A 18 18.77 15.22 11.12
C PRO A 18 18.71 14.35 9.85
N VAL A 19 17.61 13.60 9.70
CA VAL A 19 17.43 12.57 8.66
C VAL A 19 17.72 13.11 7.27
N TRP A 20 17.19 14.29 6.92
CA TRP A 20 17.43 14.93 5.63
C TRP A 20 18.92 15.12 5.31
N LYS A 21 19.72 15.45 6.32
CA LYS A 21 21.18 15.64 6.17
C LYS A 21 21.86 14.32 5.91
N VAL A 22 21.56 13.31 6.74
CA VAL A 22 22.12 11.95 6.60
C VAL A 22 21.83 11.39 5.21
N LEU A 23 20.59 11.48 4.75
CA LEU A 23 20.18 10.99 3.44
C LEU A 23 20.83 11.77 2.30
N SER A 24 20.94 13.10 2.43
CA SER A 24 21.62 13.94 1.44
C SER A 24 23.11 13.57 1.29
N GLU A 25 23.79 13.35 2.41
CA GLU A 25 25.20 12.92 2.42
C GLU A 25 25.35 11.52 1.78
N LYS A 26 24.47 10.59 2.11
CA LYS A 26 24.45 9.24 1.51
C LYS A 26 24.24 9.28 -0.01
N ARG A 27 23.30 10.12 -0.49
CA ARG A 27 23.10 10.30 -1.94
C ARG A 27 24.34 10.88 -2.61
N LYS A 28 24.97 11.90 -2.03
CA LYS A 28 26.20 12.50 -2.56
C LYS A 28 27.36 11.51 -2.63
N SER A 29 27.42 10.55 -1.71
CA SER A 29 28.43 9.49 -1.73
C SER A 29 28.09 8.31 -2.67
N GLY A 30 27.00 8.39 -3.43
CA GLY A 30 26.57 7.35 -4.36
C GLY A 30 25.93 6.13 -3.69
N SER A 31 25.52 6.24 -2.42
CA SER A 31 24.83 5.14 -1.73
C SER A 31 23.43 4.93 -2.30
N ARG A 32 23.02 3.67 -2.43
CA ARG A 32 21.63 3.31 -2.75
C ARG A 32 20.78 3.43 -1.50
N ILE A 33 19.61 4.05 -1.63
CA ILE A 33 18.66 4.26 -0.55
C ILE A 33 17.34 3.57 -0.93
N LEU A 34 16.85 2.69 -0.09
CA LEU A 34 15.56 2.06 -0.23
C LEU A 34 14.58 2.70 0.75
N PHE A 35 13.46 3.19 0.24
CA PHE A 35 12.31 3.60 1.03
C PHE A 35 11.27 2.49 1.00
N GLU A 36 10.92 1.97 2.15
CA GLU A 36 9.84 1.00 2.30
C GLU A 36 8.63 1.70 2.90
N GLY A 37 7.53 1.68 2.14
CA GLY A 37 6.24 2.19 2.61
C GLY A 37 5.51 1.18 3.48
N ALA A 38 4.44 1.63 4.09
CA ALA A 38 3.50 0.80 4.84
C ALA A 38 2.08 1.02 4.32
N GLN A 39 1.12 0.23 4.80
CA GLN A 39 -0.30 0.26 4.43
C GLN A 39 -0.52 -0.05 2.93
N GLY A 40 -1.33 0.75 2.25
CA GLY A 40 -1.64 0.64 0.83
C GLY A 40 -2.28 1.91 0.30
N SER A 41 -2.19 2.14 -1.00
CA SER A 41 -2.58 3.41 -1.63
C SER A 41 -4.02 3.84 -1.33
N LEU A 42 -4.97 2.89 -1.21
CA LEU A 42 -6.36 3.21 -0.84
C LEU A 42 -6.54 3.69 0.60
N LEU A 43 -5.53 3.54 1.44
CA LEU A 43 -5.52 4.04 2.81
C LEU A 43 -4.85 5.41 2.93
N ASP A 44 -4.36 5.99 1.83
CA ASP A 44 -3.81 7.35 1.80
C ASP A 44 -4.88 8.36 2.18
N ILE A 45 -4.53 9.33 3.05
CA ILE A 45 -5.50 10.30 3.57
C ILE A 45 -6.07 11.22 2.49
N ASP A 46 -5.30 11.53 1.46
CA ASP A 46 -5.70 12.47 0.40
C ASP A 46 -6.19 11.73 -0.86
N PHE A 47 -5.57 10.60 -1.21
CA PHE A 47 -5.80 9.86 -2.46
C PHE A 47 -6.49 8.51 -2.26
N GLY A 48 -6.78 8.15 -1.02
CA GLY A 48 -7.48 6.92 -0.67
C GLY A 48 -8.99 7.07 -0.60
N THR A 49 -9.64 6.02 -0.13
CA THR A 49 -11.10 5.93 -0.02
C THR A 49 -11.61 6.56 1.27
N TYR A 50 -11.47 7.87 1.41
CA TYR A 50 -11.95 8.61 2.58
C TYR A 50 -13.44 8.35 2.84
N PRO A 51 -13.91 8.16 4.11
CA PRO A 51 -13.14 8.28 5.36
C PRO A 51 -12.42 7.00 5.81
N PHE A 52 -12.37 5.95 5.00
CA PHE A 52 -11.78 4.65 5.32
C PHE A 52 -10.29 4.62 4.98
N VAL A 53 -9.54 5.50 5.63
CA VAL A 53 -8.12 5.77 5.36
C VAL A 53 -7.31 5.76 6.66
N THR A 54 -5.98 5.79 6.54
CA THR A 54 -5.08 6.07 7.68
C THR A 54 -4.94 7.58 7.89
N SER A 55 -4.25 7.98 8.95
CA SER A 55 -4.02 9.39 9.28
C SER A 55 -2.79 9.99 8.60
N SER A 56 -2.27 9.35 7.57
CA SER A 56 -1.04 9.77 6.88
C SER A 56 -1.13 9.53 5.37
N ASN A 57 -0.26 10.20 4.63
CA ASN A 57 -0.01 9.85 3.23
C ASN A 57 0.82 8.58 3.16
N VAL A 58 0.48 7.69 2.23
CA VAL A 58 1.14 6.40 2.03
C VAL A 58 1.54 6.14 0.57
N ILE A 59 1.21 7.05 -0.35
CA ILE A 59 1.70 7.02 -1.72
C ILE A 59 3.21 7.33 -1.79
N ALA A 60 3.87 6.94 -2.86
CA ALA A 60 5.33 7.02 -2.97
C ALA A 60 5.91 8.43 -2.76
N GLY A 61 5.18 9.49 -3.12
CA GLY A 61 5.58 10.87 -2.89
C GLY A 61 5.90 11.20 -1.42
N GLN A 62 5.28 10.49 -0.48
CA GLN A 62 5.52 10.66 0.95
C GLN A 62 6.95 10.29 1.37
N ALA A 63 7.64 9.42 0.63
CA ALA A 63 9.03 9.10 0.91
C ALA A 63 9.93 10.34 0.85
N ALA A 64 9.70 11.24 -0.11
CA ALA A 64 10.43 12.50 -0.20
C ALA A 64 10.04 13.46 0.94
N THR A 65 8.75 13.75 1.11
CA THR A 65 8.28 14.73 2.11
C THR A 65 8.54 14.26 3.54
N GLY A 66 8.31 12.98 3.83
CA GLY A 66 8.51 12.39 5.17
C GLY A 66 9.98 12.28 5.58
N SER A 67 10.90 12.15 4.63
CA SER A 67 12.35 12.09 4.88
C SER A 67 13.05 13.45 4.79
N GLY A 68 12.35 14.48 4.32
CA GLY A 68 12.92 15.82 4.10
C GLY A 68 13.81 15.93 2.87
N LEU A 69 13.67 15.01 1.91
CA LEU A 69 14.32 15.10 0.61
C LEU A 69 13.44 15.84 -0.40
N GLY A 70 14.06 16.40 -1.43
CA GLY A 70 13.31 16.98 -2.55
C GLY A 70 12.59 15.92 -3.37
N PRO A 71 11.52 16.28 -4.13
CA PRO A 71 10.73 15.30 -4.89
C PRO A 71 11.52 14.55 -5.95
N GLY A 72 12.58 15.14 -6.51
CA GLY A 72 13.51 14.48 -7.43
C GLY A 72 14.50 13.52 -6.77
N ALA A 73 14.29 13.14 -5.51
CA ALA A 73 15.15 12.19 -4.80
C ALA A 73 14.78 10.73 -5.02
N ILE A 74 13.61 10.48 -5.61
CA ILE A 74 13.09 9.13 -5.88
C ILE A 74 13.30 8.84 -7.35
N ASP A 75 14.20 7.91 -7.65
CA ASP A 75 14.57 7.56 -9.02
C ASP A 75 13.67 6.45 -9.60
N PHE A 76 13.17 5.55 -8.75
CA PHE A 76 12.36 4.42 -9.15
C PHE A 76 11.32 4.07 -8.08
N VAL A 77 10.09 3.85 -8.50
CA VAL A 77 8.97 3.44 -7.64
C VAL A 77 8.52 2.05 -8.07
N LEU A 78 8.67 1.08 -7.17
CA LEU A 78 8.18 -0.29 -7.34
C LEU A 78 6.86 -0.46 -6.58
N GLY A 79 5.76 -0.65 -7.30
CA GLY A 79 4.46 -1.00 -6.72
C GLY A 79 4.41 -2.49 -6.37
N ILE A 80 4.07 -2.81 -5.13
CA ILE A 80 3.81 -4.20 -4.71
C ILE A 80 2.32 -4.45 -4.83
N VAL A 81 1.93 -5.36 -5.72
CA VAL A 81 0.53 -5.66 -6.03
C VAL A 81 0.29 -7.16 -5.90
N LYS A 82 -0.79 -7.56 -5.27
CA LYS A 82 -1.23 -8.96 -5.27
C LYS A 82 -1.96 -9.28 -6.57
N ALA A 83 -1.93 -10.54 -7.00
CA ALA A 83 -2.70 -11.03 -8.14
C ALA A 83 -4.23 -11.06 -7.92
N TYR A 84 -4.69 -10.66 -6.76
CA TYR A 84 -6.08 -10.46 -6.35
C TYR A 84 -6.15 -9.30 -5.36
N THR A 85 -7.33 -8.77 -5.08
CA THR A 85 -7.49 -7.62 -4.19
C THR A 85 -7.83 -8.07 -2.77
N THR A 86 -7.27 -7.39 -1.77
CA THR A 86 -7.63 -7.61 -0.36
C THR A 86 -7.87 -6.28 0.36
N ARG A 87 -8.81 -6.28 1.32
CA ARG A 87 -9.06 -5.12 2.16
C ARG A 87 -9.31 -5.53 3.61
N VAL A 88 -8.79 -4.76 4.55
CA VAL A 88 -9.08 -4.86 5.97
C VAL A 88 -10.09 -3.78 6.35
N GLY A 89 -11.15 -4.16 7.08
CA GLY A 89 -12.14 -3.20 7.54
C GLY A 89 -13.15 -2.78 6.48
N GLU A 90 -13.80 -1.67 6.74
CA GLU A 90 -14.87 -1.12 5.92
C GLU A 90 -14.32 -0.33 4.72
N GLY A 91 -15.24 0.22 3.92
CA GLY A 91 -14.94 1.01 2.74
C GLY A 91 -15.24 0.28 1.44
N PRO A 92 -15.23 1.00 0.31
CA PRO A 92 -15.60 0.46 -0.99
C PRO A 92 -14.64 -0.66 -1.42
N PHE A 93 -15.23 -1.69 -2.04
CA PHE A 93 -14.51 -2.83 -2.59
C PHE A 93 -15.29 -3.41 -3.78
N PRO A 94 -15.23 -2.78 -4.96
CA PRO A 94 -16.06 -3.16 -6.09
C PRO A 94 -15.90 -4.60 -6.59
N THR A 95 -14.71 -5.19 -6.39
CA THR A 95 -14.40 -6.56 -6.82
C THR A 95 -14.52 -7.60 -5.70
N GLU A 96 -15.09 -7.22 -4.54
CA GLU A 96 -15.24 -8.13 -3.41
C GLU A 96 -16.06 -9.39 -3.79
N LEU A 97 -15.67 -10.52 -3.22
CA LEU A 97 -16.31 -11.80 -3.38
C LEU A 97 -16.80 -12.32 -2.02
N ASP A 98 -18.11 -12.37 -1.88
CA ASP A 98 -18.77 -13.01 -0.73
C ASP A 98 -19.31 -14.38 -1.15
N ASP A 99 -18.44 -15.22 -1.70
CA ASP A 99 -18.73 -16.51 -2.28
C ASP A 99 -17.59 -17.52 -2.00
N PRO A 100 -17.70 -18.80 -2.45
CA PRO A 100 -16.65 -19.80 -2.27
C PRO A 100 -15.30 -19.39 -2.87
N ASP A 101 -15.26 -18.61 -3.95
CA ASP A 101 -14.03 -18.13 -4.54
C ASP A 101 -13.33 -17.12 -3.62
N GLY A 102 -14.08 -16.17 -3.04
CA GLY A 102 -13.57 -15.23 -2.05
C GLY A 102 -13.05 -15.93 -0.79
N GLN A 103 -13.76 -16.96 -0.33
CA GLN A 103 -13.30 -17.76 0.80
C GLN A 103 -11.99 -18.49 0.45
N ARG A 104 -11.90 -19.12 -0.72
CA ARG A 104 -10.71 -19.82 -1.20
C ARG A 104 -9.50 -18.89 -1.31
N LEU A 105 -9.67 -17.68 -1.84
CA LEU A 105 -8.62 -16.65 -1.88
C LEU A 105 -8.10 -16.33 -0.47
N GLY A 106 -9.02 -16.13 0.48
CA GLY A 106 -8.69 -15.82 1.86
C GLY A 106 -7.90 -16.92 2.57
N GLU A 107 -8.33 -18.18 2.41
CA GLU A 107 -7.71 -19.34 3.05
C GLU A 107 -6.33 -19.64 2.44
N ARG A 108 -6.25 -19.78 1.12
CA ARG A 108 -5.00 -20.07 0.41
C ARG A 108 -3.98 -18.94 0.51
N GLY A 109 -4.47 -17.71 0.46
CA GLY A 109 -3.65 -16.50 0.61
C GLY A 109 -3.21 -16.22 2.05
N HIS A 110 -3.73 -16.96 3.04
CA HIS A 110 -3.55 -16.67 4.47
C HIS A 110 -3.90 -15.21 4.79
N GLU A 111 -5.05 -14.75 4.28
CA GLU A 111 -5.46 -13.35 4.38
C GLU A 111 -6.10 -13.05 5.75
N PHE A 112 -5.23 -13.03 6.76
CA PHE A 112 -5.58 -12.69 8.15
C PHE A 112 -4.61 -11.62 8.67
N GLY A 113 -5.11 -10.77 9.55
CA GLY A 113 -4.28 -9.78 10.25
C GLY A 113 -3.28 -10.48 11.18
N VAL A 114 -1.99 -10.19 11.04
CA VAL A 114 -0.92 -10.84 11.82
C VAL A 114 -1.11 -10.61 13.32
N VAL A 115 -1.55 -9.42 13.73
CA VAL A 115 -1.71 -9.07 15.17
C VAL A 115 -3.10 -9.41 15.68
N THR A 116 -4.13 -9.11 14.88
CA THR A 116 -5.53 -9.22 15.32
C THR A 116 -6.20 -10.52 14.92
N GLY A 117 -5.61 -11.32 14.02
CA GLY A 117 -6.23 -12.48 13.41
C GLY A 117 -7.47 -12.18 12.55
N ARG A 118 -7.81 -10.90 12.36
CA ARG A 118 -9.01 -10.50 11.63
C ARG A 118 -8.90 -10.92 10.17
N LYS A 119 -9.93 -11.60 9.66
CA LYS A 119 -10.04 -11.99 8.25
C LYS A 119 -10.08 -10.73 7.37
N ARG A 120 -9.33 -10.77 6.28
CA ARG A 120 -9.39 -9.76 5.22
C ARG A 120 -10.49 -10.11 4.24
N ARG A 121 -11.16 -9.11 3.73
CA ARG A 121 -12.06 -9.21 2.57
C ARG A 121 -11.22 -9.50 1.34
N CYS A 122 -11.68 -10.36 0.44
CA CYS A 122 -10.95 -10.76 -0.75
C CYS A 122 -11.81 -10.55 -2.00
N GLY A 123 -11.18 -10.27 -3.12
CA GLY A 123 -11.87 -10.08 -4.39
C GLY A 123 -10.95 -10.24 -5.58
N TRP A 124 -11.51 -10.21 -6.79
CA TRP A 124 -10.73 -10.29 -8.02
C TRP A 124 -9.77 -9.12 -8.18
N PHE A 125 -8.76 -9.31 -9.02
CA PHE A 125 -7.80 -8.26 -9.36
C PHE A 125 -8.50 -7.07 -9.99
N ASP A 126 -8.22 -5.88 -9.46
CA ASP A 126 -8.81 -4.63 -9.92
C ASP A 126 -7.79 -3.82 -10.73
N ALA A 127 -7.83 -3.97 -12.05
CA ALA A 127 -6.90 -3.28 -12.93
C ALA A 127 -7.23 -1.78 -13.09
N ALA A 128 -8.50 -1.37 -12.92
CA ALA A 128 -8.87 0.04 -12.94
C ALA A 128 -8.22 0.76 -11.74
N LEU A 129 -8.36 0.19 -10.54
CA LEU A 129 -7.74 0.68 -9.33
C LEU A 129 -6.21 0.67 -9.41
N VAL A 130 -5.60 -0.40 -9.91
CA VAL A 130 -4.13 -0.48 -10.04
C VAL A 130 -3.61 0.60 -11.00
N ARG A 131 -4.30 0.87 -12.12
CA ARG A 131 -3.92 1.99 -13.02
C ARG A 131 -3.98 3.34 -12.30
N GLN A 132 -5.03 3.59 -11.52
CA GLN A 132 -5.17 4.81 -10.72
C GLN A 132 -4.01 4.95 -9.71
N THR A 133 -3.71 3.88 -8.98
CA THR A 133 -2.62 3.91 -7.98
C THR A 133 -1.23 4.01 -8.63
N CYS A 134 -1.03 3.44 -9.81
CA CYS A 134 0.19 3.65 -10.59
C CYS A 134 0.39 5.12 -10.95
N ALA A 135 -0.68 5.80 -11.39
CA ALA A 135 -0.62 7.21 -11.74
C ALA A 135 -0.35 8.10 -10.53
N THR A 136 -1.09 7.91 -9.43
CA THR A 136 -0.95 8.73 -8.21
C THR A 136 0.37 8.53 -7.48
N SER A 137 0.96 7.34 -7.57
CA SER A 137 2.26 7.02 -6.96
C SER A 137 3.45 7.17 -7.92
N GLY A 138 3.22 7.44 -9.21
CA GLY A 138 4.30 7.53 -10.20
C GLY A 138 5.08 6.22 -10.35
N MET A 139 4.40 5.07 -10.37
CA MET A 139 5.07 3.76 -10.40
C MET A 139 5.78 3.53 -11.72
N ASN A 140 7.03 3.06 -11.65
CA ASN A 140 7.87 2.69 -12.79
C ASN A 140 7.79 1.19 -13.09
N GLY A 141 7.41 0.39 -12.10
CA GLY A 141 7.28 -1.06 -12.23
C GLY A 141 6.35 -1.65 -11.18
N ILE A 142 5.88 -2.87 -11.43
CA ILE A 142 5.01 -3.62 -10.55
C ILE A 142 5.67 -4.97 -10.22
N ALA A 143 5.75 -5.30 -8.94
CA ALA A 143 6.00 -6.65 -8.47
C ALA A 143 4.66 -7.32 -8.19
N LEU A 144 4.21 -8.20 -9.09
CA LEU A 144 3.01 -8.98 -8.91
C LEU A 144 3.28 -10.17 -8.01
N THR A 145 2.58 -10.24 -6.90
CA THR A 145 2.78 -11.24 -5.86
C THR A 145 1.58 -12.18 -5.73
N LYS A 146 1.76 -13.30 -5.04
CA LYS A 146 0.68 -14.23 -4.72
C LYS A 146 -0.06 -14.85 -5.92
N LEU A 147 0.61 -15.00 -7.05
CA LEU A 147 0.05 -15.69 -8.23
C LEU A 147 -0.30 -17.15 -7.93
N ASP A 148 0.49 -17.82 -7.10
CA ASP A 148 0.30 -19.17 -6.62
C ASP A 148 -1.06 -19.41 -5.93
N VAL A 149 -1.62 -18.38 -5.32
CA VAL A 149 -2.96 -18.45 -4.69
C VAL A 149 -4.05 -18.70 -5.72
N LEU A 150 -3.84 -18.26 -6.95
CA LEU A 150 -4.81 -18.41 -8.05
C LEU A 150 -4.74 -19.79 -8.74
N ASP A 151 -3.80 -20.66 -8.38
CA ASP A 151 -3.67 -21.97 -9.01
C ASP A 151 -4.95 -22.79 -8.86
N GLY A 152 -5.36 -23.47 -9.97
CA GLY A 152 -6.52 -24.33 -10.00
C GLY A 152 -7.87 -23.61 -9.91
N PHE A 153 -7.94 -22.29 -10.09
CA PHE A 153 -9.18 -21.63 -10.46
C PHE A 153 -9.47 -21.89 -11.95
N GLU A 154 -10.68 -22.29 -12.28
CA GLU A 154 -11.09 -22.52 -13.68
C GLU A 154 -11.23 -21.20 -14.46
N THR A 155 -11.64 -20.15 -13.79
CA THR A 155 -11.84 -18.82 -14.36
C THR A 155 -11.26 -17.76 -13.43
N LEU A 156 -10.50 -16.85 -14.00
CA LEU A 156 -10.03 -15.64 -13.32
C LEU A 156 -10.73 -14.42 -13.93
N LYS A 157 -11.17 -13.50 -13.08
CA LYS A 157 -11.78 -12.25 -13.53
C LYS A 157 -10.89 -11.07 -13.17
N ILE A 158 -10.87 -10.08 -14.07
CA ILE A 158 -10.11 -8.84 -13.89
C ILE A 158 -11.08 -7.69 -14.09
N CYS A 159 -11.23 -6.83 -13.09
CA CYS A 159 -11.99 -5.60 -13.21
C CYS A 159 -11.21 -4.60 -14.07
N VAL A 160 -11.81 -4.12 -15.16
CA VAL A 160 -11.18 -3.18 -16.10
C VAL A 160 -11.78 -1.78 -16.04
N GLY A 161 -12.90 -1.60 -15.38
CA GLY A 161 -13.64 -0.36 -15.19
C GLY A 161 -14.84 -0.58 -14.28
N TYR A 162 -15.52 0.49 -13.92
CA TYR A 162 -16.71 0.47 -13.07
C TYR A 162 -17.91 1.03 -13.84
N GLN A 163 -19.10 0.74 -13.35
CA GLN A 163 -20.33 1.34 -13.85
C GLN A 163 -21.12 1.90 -12.67
N LEU A 164 -21.54 3.16 -12.78
CA LEU A 164 -22.38 3.83 -11.79
C LEU A 164 -23.51 4.55 -12.55
N ASP A 165 -24.74 4.25 -12.17
CA ASP A 165 -25.94 4.88 -12.75
C ASP A 165 -25.99 4.84 -14.30
N GLY A 166 -25.39 3.80 -14.91
CA GLY A 166 -25.34 3.60 -16.36
C GLY A 166 -24.14 4.27 -17.04
N GLU A 167 -23.33 5.01 -16.32
CA GLU A 167 -22.10 5.61 -16.82
C GLU A 167 -20.87 4.74 -16.51
N GLU A 168 -19.96 4.62 -17.47
CA GLU A 168 -18.69 3.91 -17.28
C GLU A 168 -17.66 4.83 -16.60
N LEU A 169 -17.03 4.31 -15.56
CA LEU A 169 -15.96 4.99 -14.82
C LEU A 169 -14.66 4.18 -14.90
N SER A 170 -13.56 4.88 -15.15
CA SER A 170 -12.21 4.29 -15.21
C SER A 170 -11.40 4.44 -13.90
N TYR A 171 -12.00 5.03 -12.87
CA TYR A 171 -11.40 5.28 -11.55
C TYR A 171 -12.44 5.08 -10.44
N LEU A 172 -11.98 4.94 -9.22
CA LEU A 172 -12.80 4.78 -8.01
C LEU A 172 -12.95 6.12 -7.27
#